data_65e23710b973249fe3e5b8276cb1f9ae
#
_entry.id   65e23710b973249fe3e5b8276cb1f9ae
#
_cell.length_a   1.000
_cell.length_b   1.000
_cell.length_c   1.000
_cell.angle_alpha   90.00
_cell.angle_beta   90.00
_cell.angle_gamma   90.00
#
_symmetry.space_group_name_H-M   'P 1'
#
loop_
_entity.id
_entity.type
_entity.pdbx_description
1 polymer ?
#
loop_
_entity_poly.entity_id
_entity_poly.type
_entity_poly.pdbx_seq_one_letter_code
_entity_poly.pdbx_strand_id
1 'polypeptide(L)'
;YCFSCHHYGNVEEEMEYIPKSKPVSDIPWASRNIAPAVDDIYGVVASDFLVSFPYVDKDGMKVAAKLRKQGKEFKTEGDFKNTTLFGTHVLDKDIGVRSGTVIVTEGEADALAAFQMANGVSRSIKTLQKNSKGLVHALSIRSGQASAERDFKNNLELLESFNRIFICFDAEPEARANAERCARLLRPGKAYIVELEHKDPCEYTAKGLESEFLARLKNTQCYTPAGIRNAATNFDGLWSEQNLRSVPFPYPKLQSKTLGTRSREIVTWAAGTGVGKSSLLRELQHYY
;
A
#
# COMPACT_ATOMS: atom_id res chain seq x y z
N TYR A 1 -9.33 -25.75 14.30
CA TYR A 1 -8.28 -25.57 15.29
C TYR A 1 -8.00 -24.10 15.50
N CYS A 2 -8.20 -23.59 16.70
CA CYS A 2 -7.84 -22.22 17.06
C CYS A 2 -6.41 -22.18 17.57
N PHE A 3 -5.51 -21.54 16.85
CA PHE A 3 -4.09 -21.46 17.23
C PHE A 3 -3.82 -20.53 18.44
N SER A 4 -4.80 -19.70 18.82
CA SER A 4 -4.67 -18.78 19.97
C SER A 4 -5.05 -19.43 21.31
N CYS A 5 -5.97 -20.40 21.33
CA CYS A 5 -6.46 -20.99 22.57
C CYS A 5 -6.34 -22.53 22.62
N HIS A 6 -5.70 -23.15 21.64
CA HIS A 6 -5.56 -24.62 21.50
C HIS A 6 -6.88 -25.41 21.58
N HIS A 7 -8.02 -24.77 21.29
CA HIS A 7 -9.30 -25.46 21.29
C HIS A 7 -9.55 -26.08 19.90
N TYR A 8 -9.83 -27.40 19.91
CA TYR A 8 -10.44 -28.08 18.78
C TYR A 8 -11.94 -27.77 18.82
N GLY A 9 -12.36 -26.73 18.10
CA GLY A 9 -13.78 -26.63 17.72
C GLY A 9 -14.09 -27.73 16.71
N ASN A 10 -15.24 -28.38 16.83
CA ASN A 10 -15.68 -29.34 15.84
C ASN A 10 -15.86 -28.60 14.50
N VAL A 11 -14.95 -28.86 13.57
CA VAL A 11 -14.96 -28.30 12.23
C VAL A 11 -16.24 -28.71 11.47
N GLU A 12 -16.88 -29.81 11.88
CA GLU A 12 -18.14 -30.32 11.33
C GLU A 12 -19.36 -29.43 11.66
N GLU A 13 -19.40 -28.77 12.82
CA GLU A 13 -20.51 -27.86 13.14
C GLU A 13 -20.40 -26.49 12.47
N GLU A 14 -19.19 -26.00 12.16
CA GLU A 14 -19.00 -24.76 11.40
C GLU A 14 -19.20 -24.93 9.88
N MET A 15 -19.12 -26.17 9.36
CA MET A 15 -19.36 -26.48 7.94
C MET A 15 -20.84 -26.66 7.57
N GLU A 16 -21.75 -26.74 8.53
CA GLU A 16 -23.20 -26.87 8.25
C GLU A 16 -23.81 -25.64 7.52
N TYR A 17 -23.06 -24.55 7.42
CA TYR A 17 -23.53 -23.30 6.82
C TYR A 17 -23.32 -23.20 5.31
N ILE A 18 -22.79 -24.21 4.64
CA ILE A 18 -22.69 -24.24 3.17
C ILE A 18 -24.00 -24.80 2.61
N PRO A 19 -24.83 -23.99 1.96
CA PRO A 19 -26.10 -24.48 1.42
C PRO A 19 -25.85 -25.57 0.37
N LYS A 20 -26.45 -26.73 0.55
CA LYS A 20 -26.46 -27.83 -0.42
C LYS A 20 -27.30 -27.42 -1.63
N SER A 21 -26.73 -26.76 -2.61
CA SER A 21 -27.38 -26.44 -3.89
C SER A 21 -26.67 -27.16 -5.03
N LYS A 22 -27.34 -27.30 -6.19
CA LYS A 22 -26.82 -28.08 -7.35
C LYS A 22 -25.51 -27.44 -7.89
N PRO A 23 -24.51 -28.25 -8.33
CA PRO A 23 -23.28 -27.76 -8.92
C PRO A 23 -23.60 -26.93 -10.17
N VAL A 24 -23.00 -25.74 -10.22
CA VAL A 24 -23.03 -24.86 -11.37
C VAL A 24 -21.63 -24.77 -11.90
N SER A 25 -21.46 -25.03 -13.17
CA SER A 25 -20.20 -25.34 -13.84
C SER A 25 -19.18 -24.18 -13.98
N ASP A 26 -19.50 -22.97 -13.54
CA ASP A 26 -18.62 -21.82 -13.74
C ASP A 26 -18.45 -21.00 -12.45
N ILE A 27 -17.54 -21.46 -11.58
CA ILE A 27 -17.17 -20.63 -10.44
C ILE A 27 -15.87 -19.89 -10.70
N PRO A 28 -15.90 -18.56 -10.56
CA PRO A 28 -14.71 -17.73 -10.76
C PRO A 28 -13.52 -18.08 -9.85
N TRP A 29 -13.77 -18.86 -8.77
CA TRP A 29 -12.71 -19.22 -7.81
C TRP A 29 -11.69 -20.17 -8.41
N ALA A 30 -12.12 -21.26 -9.00
CA ALA A 30 -11.22 -22.24 -9.64
C ALA A 30 -10.39 -21.63 -10.77
N SER A 31 -10.93 -20.64 -11.48
CA SER A 31 -10.23 -19.95 -12.56
C SER A 31 -9.17 -18.93 -12.07
N ARG A 32 -9.13 -18.62 -10.78
CA ARG A 32 -8.17 -17.65 -10.22
C ARG A 32 -6.79 -18.24 -9.94
N ASN A 33 -6.67 -19.56 -10.05
CA ASN A 33 -5.41 -20.28 -9.82
C ASN A 33 -4.78 -19.97 -8.44
N ILE A 34 -5.63 -19.80 -7.43
CA ILE A 34 -5.20 -19.66 -6.03
C ILE A 34 -4.97 -21.04 -5.46
N ALA A 35 -3.82 -21.26 -4.84
CA ALA A 35 -3.47 -22.56 -4.26
C ALA A 35 -4.30 -22.83 -2.99
N PRO A 36 -4.83 -24.07 -2.80
CA PRO A 36 -5.60 -24.42 -1.60
C PRO A 36 -4.87 -24.13 -0.29
N ALA A 37 -3.54 -24.22 -0.29
CA ALA A 37 -2.72 -23.87 0.86
C ALA A 37 -2.85 -22.38 1.27
N VAL A 38 -3.16 -21.49 0.34
CA VAL A 38 -3.39 -20.07 0.62
C VAL A 38 -4.78 -19.89 1.21
N ASP A 39 -5.79 -20.60 0.68
CA ASP A 39 -7.13 -20.61 1.25
C ASP A 39 -7.09 -21.08 2.71
N ASP A 40 -6.38 -22.17 3.01
CA ASP A 40 -6.19 -22.69 4.37
C ASP A 40 -5.52 -21.67 5.30
N ILE A 41 -4.49 -20.95 4.82
CA ILE A 41 -3.80 -19.92 5.60
C ILE A 41 -4.76 -18.79 5.99
N TYR A 42 -5.57 -18.34 5.04
CA TYR A 42 -6.53 -17.25 5.25
C TYR A 42 -7.86 -17.72 5.83
N GLY A 43 -8.04 -19.03 6.02
CA GLY A 43 -9.29 -19.61 6.51
C GLY A 43 -10.47 -19.39 5.56
N VAL A 44 -10.16 -19.29 4.26
CA VAL A 44 -11.18 -19.16 3.21
C VAL A 44 -11.79 -20.51 2.94
N VAL A 45 -13.11 -20.55 2.92
CA VAL A 45 -13.87 -21.76 2.54
C VAL A 45 -14.47 -21.52 1.19
N ALA A 46 -13.99 -22.26 0.20
CA ALA A 46 -14.47 -22.19 -1.18
C ALA A 46 -15.22 -23.46 -1.55
N SER A 47 -16.43 -23.31 -2.04
CA SER A 47 -17.24 -24.37 -2.64
C SER A 47 -17.66 -23.97 -4.05
N ASP A 48 -18.29 -24.91 -4.76
CA ASP A 48 -18.79 -24.66 -6.12
C ASP A 48 -19.81 -23.52 -6.22
N PHE A 49 -20.35 -23.02 -5.12
CA PHE A 49 -21.44 -22.03 -5.13
C PHE A 49 -21.12 -20.78 -4.32
N LEU A 50 -20.21 -20.89 -3.37
CA LEU A 50 -20.00 -19.90 -2.34
C LEU A 50 -18.56 -19.87 -1.92
N VAL A 51 -17.98 -18.68 -1.84
CA VAL A 51 -16.69 -18.46 -1.20
C VAL A 51 -16.92 -17.59 0.03
N SER A 52 -16.44 -18.07 1.17
CA SER A 52 -16.54 -17.39 2.46
C SER A 52 -15.19 -16.85 2.89
N PHE A 53 -15.12 -15.54 3.12
CA PHE A 53 -13.94 -14.84 3.61
C PHE A 53 -14.17 -14.47 5.08
N PRO A 54 -13.39 -15.02 6.03
CA PRO A 54 -13.53 -14.71 7.44
C PRO A 54 -12.98 -13.32 7.76
N TYR A 55 -13.67 -12.62 8.65
CA TYR A 55 -13.25 -11.34 9.18
C TYR A 55 -13.15 -11.38 10.70
N VAL A 56 -12.12 -10.74 11.20
CA VAL A 56 -11.85 -10.64 12.64
C VAL A 56 -11.99 -9.21 13.13
N ASP A 57 -12.24 -9.06 14.41
CA ASP A 57 -12.17 -7.79 15.12
C ASP A 57 -10.73 -7.42 15.50
N LYS A 58 -10.57 -6.37 16.30
CA LYS A 58 -9.26 -5.90 16.77
C LYS A 58 -8.57 -6.88 17.73
N ASP A 59 -9.34 -7.73 18.38
CA ASP A 59 -8.85 -8.75 19.31
C ASP A 59 -8.51 -10.07 18.59
N GLY A 60 -8.67 -10.12 17.28
CA GLY A 60 -8.38 -11.27 16.43
C GLY A 60 -9.48 -12.35 16.44
N MET A 61 -10.64 -12.05 17.05
CA MET A 61 -11.77 -12.98 17.10
C MET A 61 -12.57 -12.91 15.80
N LYS A 62 -12.91 -14.08 15.22
CA LYS A 62 -13.79 -14.15 14.06
C LYS A 62 -15.19 -13.69 14.45
N VAL A 63 -15.61 -12.55 13.90
CA VAL A 63 -16.91 -11.92 14.21
C VAL A 63 -17.82 -11.78 13.00
N ALA A 64 -17.28 -11.94 11.80
CA ALA A 64 -18.05 -11.81 10.57
C ALA A 64 -17.48 -12.66 9.44
N ALA A 65 -18.27 -12.81 8.38
CA ALA A 65 -17.82 -13.36 7.11
C ALA A 65 -18.41 -12.55 5.94
N LYS A 66 -17.63 -12.43 4.86
CA LYS A 66 -18.11 -11.91 3.59
C LYS A 66 -18.26 -13.09 2.64
N LEU A 67 -19.45 -13.26 2.15
CA LEU A 67 -19.83 -14.36 1.26
C LEU A 67 -19.87 -13.84 -0.16
N ARG A 68 -19.19 -14.51 -1.05
CA ARG A 68 -19.26 -14.27 -2.49
C ARG A 68 -20.00 -15.42 -3.15
N LYS A 69 -21.14 -15.11 -3.73
CA LYS A 69 -21.92 -16.04 -4.57
C LYS A 69 -21.50 -15.93 -6.04
N GLN A 70 -21.97 -16.87 -6.84
CA GLN A 70 -21.89 -16.79 -8.30
C GLN A 70 -22.49 -15.47 -8.80
N GLY A 71 -21.98 -14.91 -9.91
CA GLY A 71 -22.45 -13.64 -10.47
C GLY A 71 -21.95 -12.39 -9.75
N LYS A 72 -20.92 -12.49 -8.90
CA LYS A 72 -20.34 -11.38 -8.10
C LYS A 72 -21.32 -10.77 -7.08
N GLU A 73 -22.30 -11.52 -6.63
CA GLU A 73 -23.13 -11.11 -5.51
C GLU A 73 -22.37 -11.30 -4.20
N PHE A 74 -22.38 -10.26 -3.36
CA PHE A 74 -21.76 -10.29 -2.04
C PHE A 74 -22.82 -10.16 -0.95
N LYS A 75 -22.64 -10.94 0.12
CA LYS A 75 -23.43 -10.85 1.34
C LYS A 75 -22.47 -10.82 2.53
N THR A 76 -22.76 -10.02 3.54
CA THR A 76 -22.01 -10.01 4.80
C THR A 76 -22.85 -10.65 5.90
N GLU A 77 -22.21 -11.41 6.78
CA GLU A 77 -22.80 -12.07 7.94
C GLU A 77 -22.01 -11.72 9.19
N GLY A 78 -22.68 -11.68 10.33
CA GLY A 78 -22.09 -11.31 11.60
C GLY A 78 -21.87 -9.79 11.75
N ASP A 79 -21.02 -9.39 12.68
CA ASP A 79 -20.73 -7.99 13.00
C ASP A 79 -19.65 -7.40 12.07
N PHE A 80 -20.01 -7.17 10.83
CA PHE A 80 -19.08 -6.64 9.82
C PHE A 80 -18.63 -5.20 10.11
N LYS A 81 -19.33 -4.45 10.95
CA LYS A 81 -18.96 -3.06 11.28
C LYS A 81 -17.68 -2.99 12.11
N ASN A 82 -17.51 -3.93 13.02
CA ASN A 82 -16.41 -3.95 13.97
C ASN A 82 -15.19 -4.77 13.47
N THR A 83 -15.18 -5.17 12.19
CA THR A 83 -14.06 -5.90 11.62
C THR A 83 -12.88 -5.01 11.28
N THR A 84 -11.69 -5.62 11.24
CA THR A 84 -10.45 -5.06 10.70
C THR A 84 -10.36 -5.29 9.18
N LEU A 85 -9.21 -5.02 8.55
CA LEU A 85 -8.94 -5.40 7.17
C LEU A 85 -8.99 -6.93 7.03
N PHE A 86 -9.39 -7.42 5.86
CA PHE A 86 -9.30 -8.86 5.59
C PHE A 86 -7.84 -9.34 5.68
N GLY A 87 -7.64 -10.51 6.24
CA GLY A 87 -6.32 -11.12 6.35
C GLY A 87 -5.52 -10.72 7.59
N THR A 88 -6.01 -9.84 8.46
CA THR A 88 -5.28 -9.44 9.68
C THR A 88 -5.04 -10.61 10.62
N HIS A 89 -5.94 -11.58 10.69
CA HIS A 89 -5.78 -12.79 11.49
C HIS A 89 -4.60 -13.68 11.04
N VAL A 90 -4.08 -13.46 9.84
CA VAL A 90 -2.90 -14.19 9.34
C VAL A 90 -1.60 -13.62 9.90
N LEU A 91 -1.60 -12.36 10.34
CA LEU A 91 -0.41 -11.67 10.85
C LEU A 91 0.15 -12.31 12.13
N ASP A 92 -0.72 -12.90 12.94
CA ASP A 92 -0.37 -13.49 14.24
C ASP A 92 -0.16 -15.00 14.15
N LYS A 93 -0.39 -15.60 12.98
CA LYS A 93 -0.07 -17.01 12.76
C LYS A 93 1.44 -17.20 12.72
N ASP A 94 1.93 -18.20 13.43
CA ASP A 94 3.35 -18.61 13.43
C ASP A 94 3.70 -19.36 12.13
N ILE A 95 3.55 -18.67 10.99
CA ILE A 95 3.84 -19.22 9.64
C ILE A 95 5.25 -18.84 9.20
N GLY A 96 5.90 -17.89 9.88
CA GLY A 96 7.24 -17.42 9.56
C GLY A 96 7.51 -15.99 10.06
N VAL A 97 8.72 -15.52 9.85
CA VAL A 97 9.14 -14.16 10.25
C VAL A 97 8.49 -13.13 9.33
N ARG A 98 7.92 -12.07 9.89
CA ARG A 98 7.39 -10.93 9.10
C ARG A 98 8.52 -10.18 8.41
N SER A 99 8.35 -9.89 7.13
CA SER A 99 9.33 -9.11 6.34
C SER A 99 9.27 -7.59 6.62
N GLY A 100 8.33 -7.14 7.42
CA GLY A 100 8.01 -5.72 7.58
C GLY A 100 7.33 -5.09 6.35
N THR A 101 6.87 -5.91 5.42
CA THR A 101 6.21 -5.50 4.18
C THR A 101 4.79 -6.06 4.12
N VAL A 102 3.84 -5.23 3.71
CA VAL A 102 2.45 -5.63 3.48
C VAL A 102 1.96 -5.13 2.12
N ILE A 103 1.14 -5.93 1.46
CA ILE A 103 0.40 -5.55 0.25
C ILE A 103 -1.06 -5.34 0.66
N VAL A 104 -1.67 -4.22 0.27
CA VAL A 104 -3.08 -3.93 0.52
C VAL A 104 -3.79 -3.84 -0.82
N THR A 105 -4.80 -4.68 -1.01
CA THR A 105 -5.61 -4.80 -2.24
C THR A 105 -7.04 -4.32 -2.02
N GLU A 106 -7.81 -4.22 -3.09
CA GLU A 106 -9.24 -3.89 -3.00
C GLU A 106 -10.09 -5.11 -2.63
N GLY A 107 -9.79 -6.26 -3.20
CA GLY A 107 -10.55 -7.49 -3.04
C GLY A 107 -9.84 -8.55 -2.22
N GLU A 108 -10.61 -9.40 -1.54
CA GLU A 108 -10.09 -10.50 -0.74
C GLU A 108 -9.32 -11.51 -1.59
N ALA A 109 -9.87 -11.84 -2.77
CA ALA A 109 -9.21 -12.76 -3.70
C ALA A 109 -7.88 -12.21 -4.21
N ASP A 110 -7.81 -10.89 -4.41
CA ASP A 110 -6.59 -10.21 -4.85
C ASP A 110 -5.51 -10.22 -3.77
N ALA A 111 -5.92 -10.16 -2.48
CA ALA A 111 -5.01 -10.34 -1.36
C ALA A 111 -4.41 -11.75 -1.34
N LEU A 112 -5.22 -12.78 -1.56
CA LEU A 112 -4.73 -14.16 -1.64
C LEU A 112 -3.78 -14.35 -2.82
N ALA A 113 -4.13 -13.83 -3.99
CA ALA A 113 -3.29 -13.88 -5.19
C ALA A 113 -1.95 -13.17 -4.97
N ALA A 114 -1.98 -11.95 -4.41
CA ALA A 114 -0.79 -11.18 -4.08
C ALA A 114 0.09 -11.91 -3.06
N PHE A 115 -0.50 -12.49 -2.01
CA PHE A 115 0.22 -13.30 -1.03
C PHE A 115 0.89 -14.51 -1.67
N GLN A 116 0.16 -15.26 -2.50
CA GLN A 116 0.68 -16.40 -3.24
C GLN A 116 1.92 -16.04 -4.05
N MET A 117 1.79 -15.02 -4.89
CA MET A 117 2.87 -14.58 -5.78
C MET A 117 4.07 -14.05 -5.01
N ALA A 118 3.83 -13.19 -4.00
CA ALA A 118 4.90 -12.57 -3.23
C ALA A 118 5.75 -13.58 -2.44
N ASN A 119 5.15 -14.72 -2.07
CA ASN A 119 5.82 -15.75 -1.26
C ASN A 119 6.16 -17.02 -2.02
N GLY A 120 5.85 -17.12 -3.32
CA GLY A 120 6.15 -18.27 -4.15
C GLY A 120 5.39 -19.55 -3.73
N VAL A 121 4.15 -19.40 -3.25
CA VAL A 121 3.33 -20.53 -2.77
C VAL A 121 2.71 -21.22 -3.97
N SER A 122 3.24 -22.37 -4.35
CA SER A 122 2.70 -23.11 -5.50
C SER A 122 1.76 -24.26 -5.12
N ARG A 123 2.01 -25.01 -4.05
CA ARG A 123 1.19 -26.18 -3.68
C ARG A 123 1.22 -26.61 -2.21
N SER A 124 2.07 -26.07 -1.35
CA SER A 124 2.24 -26.56 0.03
C SER A 124 2.70 -25.49 1.00
N ILE A 125 2.10 -25.47 2.18
CA ILE A 125 2.50 -24.64 3.34
C ILE A 125 3.98 -24.84 3.73
N LYS A 126 4.53 -26.03 3.52
CA LYS A 126 5.95 -26.32 3.84
C LYS A 126 6.94 -25.44 3.10
N THR A 127 6.54 -24.86 1.97
CA THR A 127 7.38 -23.93 1.21
C THR A 127 7.53 -22.60 1.95
N LEU A 128 6.52 -22.17 2.68
CA LEU A 128 6.52 -20.92 3.44
C LEU A 128 7.44 -20.98 4.66
N GLN A 129 7.49 -22.11 5.35
CA GLN A 129 8.31 -22.32 6.54
C GLN A 129 9.83 -22.27 6.25
N LYS A 130 10.23 -22.40 4.98
CA LYS A 130 11.63 -22.33 4.53
C LYS A 130 12.06 -20.93 4.09
N ASN A 131 11.15 -19.95 4.06
CA ASN A 131 11.46 -18.63 3.53
C ASN A 131 12.24 -17.80 4.56
N SER A 132 13.58 -17.83 4.47
CA SER A 132 14.48 -17.09 5.36
C SER A 132 14.39 -15.56 5.24
N LYS A 133 13.72 -15.05 4.19
CA LYS A 133 13.56 -13.60 3.94
C LYS A 133 12.34 -12.99 4.63
N GLY A 134 11.57 -13.79 5.36
CA GLY A 134 10.29 -13.39 5.96
C GLY A 134 9.14 -13.33 4.95
N LEU A 135 7.91 -13.43 5.46
CA LEU A 135 6.70 -13.43 4.65
C LEU A 135 6.25 -12.00 4.33
N VAL A 136 5.85 -11.78 3.10
CA VAL A 136 5.11 -10.59 2.67
C VAL A 136 3.64 -10.86 2.90
N HIS A 137 3.02 -10.14 3.84
CA HIS A 137 1.59 -10.29 4.10
C HIS A 137 0.77 -9.53 3.06
N ALA A 138 -0.46 -10.02 2.82
CA ALA A 138 -1.41 -9.32 1.97
C ALA A 138 -2.74 -9.18 2.71
N LEU A 139 -3.30 -8.00 2.66
CA LEU A 139 -4.57 -7.61 3.29
C LEU A 139 -5.49 -7.05 2.21
N SER A 140 -6.81 -7.03 2.45
CA SER A 140 -7.68 -6.23 1.61
C SER A 140 -8.56 -5.28 2.41
N ILE A 141 -9.01 -4.20 1.75
CA ILE A 141 -10.05 -3.33 2.28
C ILE A 141 -11.39 -4.08 2.32
N ARG A 142 -12.31 -3.62 3.21
CA ARG A 142 -13.54 -4.37 3.52
C ARG A 142 -14.62 -4.26 2.46
N SER A 143 -14.81 -3.08 1.88
CA SER A 143 -16.02 -2.76 1.11
C SER A 143 -15.75 -2.02 -0.21
N GLY A 144 -14.63 -2.31 -0.86
CA GLY A 144 -14.26 -1.71 -2.15
C GLY A 144 -13.82 -0.25 -2.06
N GLN A 145 -13.63 0.36 -3.21
CA GLN A 145 -12.97 1.66 -3.39
C GLN A 145 -13.55 2.80 -2.54
N ALA A 146 -14.88 2.91 -2.43
CA ALA A 146 -15.55 3.99 -1.70
C ALA A 146 -15.25 3.99 -0.19
N SER A 147 -14.80 2.87 0.38
CA SER A 147 -14.47 2.74 1.79
C SER A 147 -12.98 2.75 2.08
N ALA A 148 -12.12 2.73 1.06
CA ALA A 148 -10.69 2.55 1.18
C ALA A 148 -10.04 3.51 2.18
N GLU A 149 -10.31 4.81 2.05
CA GLU A 149 -9.75 5.83 2.94
C GLU A 149 -10.19 5.63 4.39
N ARG A 150 -11.47 5.29 4.63
CA ARG A 150 -12.01 5.00 5.96
C ARG A 150 -11.37 3.75 6.54
N ASP A 151 -11.20 2.71 5.74
CA ASP A 151 -10.60 1.45 6.18
C ASP A 151 -9.12 1.64 6.54
N PHE A 152 -8.38 2.46 5.79
CA PHE A 152 -7.01 2.85 6.12
C PHE A 152 -6.96 3.65 7.43
N LYS A 153 -7.83 4.66 7.62
CA LYS A 153 -7.92 5.44 8.87
C LYS A 153 -8.19 4.56 10.09
N ASN A 154 -9.14 3.63 9.97
CA ASN A 154 -9.52 2.75 11.07
C ASN A 154 -8.45 1.73 11.44
N ASN A 155 -7.54 1.41 10.51
CA ASN A 155 -6.46 0.44 10.69
C ASN A 155 -5.06 1.10 10.59
N LEU A 156 -4.97 2.42 10.81
CA LEU A 156 -3.75 3.18 10.58
C LEU A 156 -2.60 2.68 11.47
N GLU A 157 -2.87 2.40 12.74
CA GLU A 157 -1.87 1.89 13.69
C GLU A 157 -1.26 0.56 13.22
N LEU A 158 -2.10 -0.36 12.76
CA LEU A 158 -1.67 -1.63 12.20
C LEU A 158 -0.82 -1.40 10.94
N LEU A 159 -1.28 -0.59 10.01
CA LEU A 159 -0.56 -0.32 8.76
C LEU A 159 0.79 0.36 9.04
N GLU A 160 0.83 1.31 9.96
CA GLU A 160 2.05 2.00 10.38
C GLU A 160 3.07 1.09 11.09
N SER A 161 2.68 -0.10 11.55
CA SER A 161 3.61 -1.09 12.09
C SER A 161 4.52 -1.72 11.02
N PHE A 162 4.14 -1.65 9.74
CA PHE A 162 4.96 -2.12 8.63
C PHE A 162 5.95 -1.06 8.15
N ASN A 163 7.08 -1.52 7.62
CA ASN A 163 8.10 -0.64 7.04
C ASN A 163 7.74 -0.20 5.61
N ARG A 164 7.09 -1.09 4.85
CA ARG A 164 6.66 -0.84 3.46
C ARG A 164 5.24 -1.32 3.26
N ILE A 165 4.41 -0.46 2.71
CA ILE A 165 2.99 -0.71 2.45
C ILE A 165 2.77 -0.53 0.95
N PHE A 166 2.62 -1.64 0.23
CA PHE A 166 2.29 -1.64 -1.18
C PHE A 166 0.77 -1.55 -1.33
N ILE A 167 0.28 -0.45 -1.88
CA ILE A 167 -1.13 -0.24 -2.20
C ILE A 167 -1.32 -0.75 -3.63
N CYS A 168 -1.95 -1.90 -3.77
CA CYS A 168 -2.13 -2.63 -5.02
C CYS A 168 -3.61 -2.73 -5.36
N PHE A 169 -4.18 -1.61 -5.81
CA PHE A 169 -5.58 -1.52 -6.22
C PHE A 169 -5.73 -1.82 -7.71
N ASP A 170 -6.97 -1.97 -8.17
CA ASP A 170 -7.27 -2.30 -9.56
C ASP A 170 -6.67 -1.27 -10.54
N ALA A 171 -6.38 -1.70 -11.78
CA ALA A 171 -5.75 -0.86 -12.81
C ALA A 171 -6.73 0.17 -13.43
N GLU A 172 -7.60 0.75 -12.62
CA GLU A 172 -8.58 1.77 -13.04
C GLU A 172 -8.16 3.16 -12.55
N PRO A 173 -8.42 4.24 -13.31
CA PRO A 173 -8.03 5.60 -12.88
C PRO A 173 -8.61 6.01 -11.52
N GLU A 174 -9.83 5.58 -11.22
CA GLU A 174 -10.49 5.86 -9.96
C GLU A 174 -9.85 5.12 -8.78
N ALA A 175 -9.44 3.88 -8.99
CA ALA A 175 -8.69 3.07 -8.03
C ALA A 175 -7.34 3.72 -7.72
N ARG A 176 -6.64 4.25 -8.72
CA ARG A 176 -5.39 5.00 -8.53
C ARG A 176 -5.60 6.25 -7.66
N ALA A 177 -6.63 7.04 -7.91
CA ALA A 177 -6.95 8.22 -7.10
C ALA A 177 -7.26 7.84 -5.64
N ASN A 178 -7.93 6.70 -5.43
CA ASN A 178 -8.16 6.14 -4.11
C ASN A 178 -6.87 5.69 -3.42
N ALA A 179 -5.98 5.01 -4.15
CA ALA A 179 -4.67 4.61 -3.65
C ALA A 179 -3.84 5.81 -3.19
N GLU A 180 -3.86 6.92 -3.95
CA GLU A 180 -3.17 8.15 -3.57
C GLU A 180 -3.78 8.78 -2.30
N ARG A 181 -5.13 8.77 -2.14
CA ARG A 181 -5.78 9.23 -0.90
C ARG A 181 -5.36 8.39 0.30
N CYS A 182 -5.30 7.08 0.14
CA CYS A 182 -4.82 6.16 1.17
C CYS A 182 -3.34 6.38 1.50
N ALA A 183 -2.49 6.55 0.49
CA ALA A 183 -1.07 6.79 0.67
C ALA A 183 -0.77 8.07 1.47
N ARG A 184 -1.58 9.12 1.29
CA ARG A 184 -1.45 10.39 2.04
C ARG A 184 -1.75 10.28 3.53
N LEU A 185 -2.43 9.21 3.97
CA LEU A 185 -2.69 8.96 5.39
C LEU A 185 -1.48 8.36 6.11
N LEU A 186 -0.58 7.73 5.37
CA LEU A 186 0.58 7.04 5.89
C LEU A 186 1.76 8.01 6.05
N ARG A 187 2.65 7.68 6.97
CA ARG A 187 3.89 8.45 7.14
C ARG A 187 4.71 8.47 5.86
N PRO A 188 5.36 9.60 5.53
CA PRO A 188 6.25 9.68 4.37
C PRO A 188 7.30 8.55 4.36
N GLY A 189 7.53 7.99 3.19
CA GLY A 189 8.50 6.90 3.01
C GLY A 189 7.94 5.49 3.17
N LYS A 190 6.68 5.31 3.56
CA LYS A 190 6.08 3.98 3.78
C LYS A 190 5.18 3.48 2.65
N ALA A 191 4.52 4.37 1.93
CA ALA A 191 3.56 4.01 0.89
C ALA A 191 4.23 3.78 -0.46
N TYR A 192 3.79 2.75 -1.16
CA TYR A 192 4.21 2.36 -2.50
C TYR A 192 2.96 2.04 -3.32
N ILE A 193 2.62 2.88 -4.30
CA ILE A 193 1.45 2.64 -5.16
C ILE A 193 1.89 1.78 -6.34
N VAL A 194 1.33 0.57 -6.43
CA VAL A 194 1.67 -0.39 -7.47
C VAL A 194 0.85 -0.09 -8.73
N GLU A 195 1.54 0.12 -9.83
CA GLU A 195 0.90 0.27 -11.14
C GLU A 195 0.84 -1.11 -11.83
N LEU A 196 -0.39 -1.62 -11.97
CA LEU A 196 -0.65 -2.89 -12.62
C LEU A 196 -0.82 -2.70 -14.13
N GLU A 197 -0.31 -3.65 -14.94
CA GLU A 197 -0.60 -3.73 -16.39
C GLU A 197 -1.85 -4.55 -16.67
N HIS A 198 -2.19 -5.47 -15.78
CA HIS A 198 -3.43 -6.23 -15.80
C HIS A 198 -4.41 -5.67 -14.78
N LYS A 199 -5.67 -6.06 -14.90
CA LYS A 199 -6.75 -5.49 -14.12
C LYS A 199 -6.52 -5.53 -12.62
N ASP A 200 -6.20 -6.71 -12.10
CA ASP A 200 -6.08 -7.00 -10.67
C ASP A 200 -5.03 -8.12 -10.42
N PRO A 201 -4.58 -8.33 -9.18
CA PRO A 201 -3.64 -9.41 -8.84
C PRO A 201 -4.13 -10.81 -9.21
N CYS A 202 -5.44 -11.07 -9.19
CA CYS A 202 -6.00 -12.36 -9.59
C CYS A 202 -5.79 -12.65 -11.08
N GLU A 203 -5.76 -11.63 -11.91
CA GLU A 203 -5.52 -11.82 -13.35
C GLU A 203 -4.07 -12.29 -13.61
N TYR A 204 -3.10 -11.84 -12.80
CA TYR A 204 -1.72 -12.33 -12.89
C TYR A 204 -1.61 -13.81 -12.52
N THR A 205 -2.25 -14.25 -11.42
CA THR A 205 -2.24 -15.67 -11.05
C THR A 205 -2.96 -16.53 -12.06
N ALA A 206 -4.12 -16.09 -12.57
CA ALA A 206 -4.89 -16.81 -13.56
C ALA A 206 -4.13 -17.01 -14.89
N LYS A 207 -3.29 -16.04 -15.25
CA LYS A 207 -2.47 -16.07 -16.48
C LYS A 207 -1.07 -16.65 -16.28
N GLY A 208 -0.66 -16.99 -15.05
CA GLY A 208 0.70 -17.49 -14.75
C GLY A 208 1.78 -16.43 -14.90
N LEU A 209 1.48 -15.16 -14.57
CA LEU A 209 2.34 -13.99 -14.73
C LEU A 209 2.97 -13.54 -13.39
N GLU A 210 3.27 -14.47 -12.49
CA GLU A 210 3.79 -14.18 -11.15
C GLU A 210 5.11 -13.39 -11.20
N SER A 211 5.99 -13.72 -12.14
CA SER A 211 7.28 -13.03 -12.30
C SER A 211 7.10 -11.57 -12.68
N GLU A 212 6.09 -11.27 -13.49
CA GLU A 212 5.76 -9.89 -13.90
C GLU A 212 5.20 -9.09 -12.72
N PHE A 213 4.27 -9.68 -11.97
CA PHE A 213 3.77 -9.07 -10.73
C PHE A 213 4.89 -8.74 -9.74
N LEU A 214 5.82 -9.68 -9.52
CA LEU A 214 6.98 -9.46 -8.66
C LEU A 214 7.90 -8.35 -9.19
N ALA A 215 8.09 -8.26 -10.51
CA ALA A 215 8.85 -7.18 -11.12
C ALA A 215 8.17 -5.82 -10.90
N ARG A 216 6.83 -5.75 -10.95
CA ARG A 216 6.07 -4.53 -10.62
C ARG A 216 6.32 -4.12 -9.17
N LEU A 217 6.14 -5.01 -8.21
CA LEU A 217 6.41 -4.71 -6.80
C LEU A 217 7.85 -4.21 -6.59
N LYS A 218 8.83 -4.87 -7.20
CA LYS A 218 10.24 -4.52 -7.06
C LYS A 218 10.58 -3.13 -7.63
N ASN A 219 9.96 -2.77 -8.75
CA ASN A 219 10.23 -1.51 -9.45
C ASN A 219 9.38 -0.35 -8.95
N THR A 220 8.38 -0.60 -8.10
CA THR A 220 7.53 0.45 -7.54
C THR A 220 8.34 1.38 -6.64
N GLN A 221 8.25 2.67 -6.93
CA GLN A 221 8.89 3.71 -6.14
C GLN A 221 8.02 4.13 -4.96
N CYS A 222 8.67 4.63 -3.91
CA CYS A 222 7.97 5.21 -2.78
C CYS A 222 7.08 6.37 -3.24
N TYR A 223 5.83 6.37 -2.80
CA TYR A 223 4.89 7.45 -3.10
C TYR A 223 5.37 8.77 -2.48
N THR A 224 5.44 9.77 -3.31
CA THR A 224 5.78 11.13 -2.90
C THR A 224 4.64 12.06 -3.32
N PRO A 225 3.97 12.75 -2.40
CA PRO A 225 2.92 13.71 -2.75
C PRO A 225 3.42 14.79 -3.71
N ALA A 226 2.53 15.28 -4.57
CA ALA A 226 2.86 16.37 -5.49
C ALA A 226 3.41 17.58 -4.73
N GLY A 227 4.53 18.12 -5.20
CA GLY A 227 5.22 19.25 -4.58
C GLY A 227 6.32 18.87 -3.58
N ILE A 228 6.41 17.60 -3.15
CA ILE A 228 7.52 17.09 -2.35
C ILE A 228 8.50 16.38 -3.28
N ARG A 229 9.76 16.79 -3.29
CA ARG A 229 10.82 16.14 -4.07
C ARG A 229 11.82 15.46 -3.14
N ASN A 230 12.17 14.22 -3.46
CA ASN A 230 13.26 13.55 -2.75
C ASN A 230 14.58 14.17 -3.16
N ALA A 231 15.30 14.78 -2.21
CA ALA A 231 16.57 15.44 -2.48
C ALA A 231 17.63 14.48 -3.05
N ALA A 232 17.63 13.22 -2.63
CA ALA A 232 18.59 12.22 -3.14
C ALA A 232 18.39 11.88 -4.62
N THR A 233 17.13 11.86 -5.10
CA THR A 233 16.82 11.54 -6.50
C THR A 233 16.83 12.76 -7.43
N ASN A 234 16.78 13.98 -6.84
CA ASN A 234 16.77 15.24 -7.58
C ASN A 234 18.04 16.07 -7.38
N PHE A 235 19.10 15.47 -6.83
CA PHE A 235 20.33 16.19 -6.52
C PHE A 235 20.91 16.91 -7.74
N ASP A 236 20.96 16.25 -8.89
CA ASP A 236 21.45 16.84 -10.13
C ASP A 236 20.55 17.99 -10.63
N GLY A 237 19.23 17.86 -10.47
CA GLY A 237 18.28 18.93 -10.79
C GLY A 237 18.45 20.14 -9.86
N LEU A 238 18.59 19.91 -8.56
CA LEU A 238 18.85 20.97 -7.57
C LEU A 238 20.20 21.64 -7.82
N TRP A 239 21.21 20.86 -8.22
CA TRP A 239 22.54 21.37 -8.53
C TRP A 239 22.54 22.19 -9.85
N SER A 240 21.80 21.76 -10.86
CA SER A 240 21.68 22.48 -12.13
C SER A 240 20.88 23.78 -12.01
N GLU A 241 19.90 23.86 -11.09
CA GLU A 241 19.17 25.09 -10.79
C GLU A 241 20.05 26.16 -10.12
N GLN A 242 21.19 25.79 -9.52
CA GLN A 242 22.15 26.73 -8.93
C GLN A 242 22.91 27.56 -9.97
N ASN A 243 22.83 27.24 -11.25
CA ASN A 243 23.40 28.04 -12.34
C ASN A 243 22.51 29.23 -12.77
N LEU A 244 21.65 29.73 -11.89
CA LEU A 244 20.97 31.01 -12.12
C LEU A 244 22.03 32.10 -12.24
N ARG A 245 22.03 32.79 -13.38
CA ARG A 245 22.92 33.94 -13.61
C ARG A 245 22.75 34.93 -12.47
N SER A 246 23.82 35.11 -11.71
CA SER A 246 23.87 36.12 -10.66
C SER A 246 24.35 37.44 -11.25
N VAL A 247 23.79 38.56 -10.80
CA VAL A 247 24.30 39.90 -11.04
C VAL A 247 25.23 40.27 -9.89
N PRO A 248 26.51 40.57 -10.14
CA PRO A 248 27.48 40.81 -9.10
C PRO A 248 27.19 42.09 -8.32
N PHE A 249 27.52 42.09 -7.05
CA PHE A 249 27.56 43.35 -6.28
C PHE A 249 28.81 44.16 -6.61
N PRO A 250 28.73 45.51 -6.58
CA PRO A 250 29.90 46.37 -6.81
C PRO A 250 30.93 46.31 -5.67
N TYR A 251 30.60 45.64 -4.55
CA TYR A 251 31.44 45.55 -3.36
C TYR A 251 32.14 44.19 -3.28
N PRO A 252 33.46 44.09 -3.48
CA PRO A 252 34.17 42.80 -3.56
C PRO A 252 33.99 41.89 -2.36
N LYS A 253 34.00 42.46 -1.12
CA LYS A 253 33.79 41.69 0.11
C LYS A 253 32.36 41.14 0.24
N LEU A 254 31.36 41.87 -0.24
CA LEU A 254 29.98 41.42 -0.27
C LEU A 254 29.82 40.39 -1.36
N GLN A 255 30.33 40.64 -2.54
CA GLN A 255 30.32 39.73 -3.67
C GLN A 255 30.91 38.36 -3.32
N SER A 256 32.06 38.32 -2.65
CA SER A 256 32.72 37.07 -2.26
C SER A 256 31.92 36.25 -1.24
N LYS A 257 31.05 36.90 -0.45
CA LYS A 257 30.21 36.22 0.55
C LYS A 257 28.84 35.77 0.04
N THR A 258 28.27 36.50 -0.92
CA THR A 258 26.89 36.29 -1.39
C THR A 258 26.81 35.75 -2.83
N LEU A 259 27.90 35.85 -3.58
CA LEU A 259 27.99 35.49 -5.00
C LEU A 259 27.05 36.31 -5.90
N GLY A 260 26.61 37.49 -5.45
CA GLY A 260 25.70 38.38 -6.17
C GLY A 260 24.22 38.18 -5.85
N THR A 261 23.37 38.85 -6.62
CA THR A 261 21.89 38.71 -6.56
C THR A 261 21.39 37.87 -7.71
N ARG A 262 20.30 37.12 -7.50
CA ARG A 262 19.69 36.26 -8.50
C ARG A 262 18.26 36.69 -8.76
N SER A 263 17.74 36.34 -9.93
CA SER A 263 16.33 36.49 -10.24
C SER A 263 15.48 35.70 -9.23
N ARG A 264 14.39 36.30 -8.75
CA ARG A 264 13.45 35.76 -7.75
C ARG A 264 13.97 35.74 -6.32
N GLU A 265 15.11 36.38 -6.01
CA GLU A 265 15.58 36.61 -4.67
C GLU A 265 15.13 37.98 -4.13
N ILE A 266 14.83 38.03 -2.85
CA ILE A 266 14.57 39.30 -2.13
C ILE A 266 15.80 39.59 -1.28
N VAL A 267 16.44 40.73 -1.56
CA VAL A 267 17.60 41.21 -0.75
C VAL A 267 17.12 42.29 0.20
N THR A 268 17.23 42.02 1.48
CA THR A 268 16.86 42.99 2.54
C THR A 268 18.08 43.66 3.13
N TRP A 269 18.09 45.00 3.11
CA TRP A 269 19.16 45.81 3.73
C TRP A 269 18.68 46.39 5.05
N ALA A 270 19.27 45.95 6.16
CA ALA A 270 18.94 46.42 7.49
C ALA A 270 20.10 47.15 8.10
N ALA A 271 19.84 48.34 8.62
CA ALA A 271 20.81 49.14 9.38
C ALA A 271 20.09 50.19 10.21
N GLY A 272 20.77 50.77 11.20
CA GLY A 272 20.22 51.86 12.01
C GLY A 272 19.85 53.10 11.22
N THR A 273 19.16 54.03 11.85
CA THR A 273 18.80 55.34 11.26
C THR A 273 20.05 56.15 10.99
N GLY A 274 20.16 56.83 9.86
CA GLY A 274 21.28 57.70 9.53
C GLY A 274 22.56 57.01 9.00
N VAL A 275 22.62 55.68 8.92
CA VAL A 275 23.81 54.90 8.54
C VAL A 275 24.05 54.84 7.02
N GLY A 276 23.24 55.49 6.22
CA GLY A 276 23.45 55.57 4.76
C GLY A 276 22.72 54.50 3.91
N LYS A 277 21.68 53.83 4.44
CA LYS A 277 20.89 52.86 3.67
C LYS A 277 20.40 53.39 2.32
N SER A 278 19.84 54.61 2.32
CA SER A 278 19.31 55.22 1.08
C SER A 278 20.42 55.57 0.09
N SER A 279 21.62 55.92 0.57
CA SER A 279 22.79 56.19 -0.28
C SER A 279 23.27 54.88 -0.92
N LEU A 280 23.35 53.80 -0.14
CA LEU A 280 23.70 52.47 -0.66
C LEU A 280 22.73 51.99 -1.72
N LEU A 281 21.41 52.13 -1.49
CA LEU A 281 20.39 51.72 -2.44
C LEU A 281 20.45 52.54 -3.74
N ARG A 282 20.74 53.85 -3.63
CA ARG A 282 20.92 54.72 -4.81
C ARG A 282 22.17 54.31 -5.61
N GLU A 283 23.27 53.97 -4.93
CA GLU A 283 24.48 53.47 -5.59
C GLU A 283 24.23 52.14 -6.32
N LEU A 284 23.53 51.19 -5.68
CA LEU A 284 23.15 49.93 -6.30
C LEU A 284 22.19 50.14 -7.52
N GLN A 285 21.23 51.08 -7.38
CA GLN A 285 20.33 51.40 -8.49
C GLN A 285 21.09 51.98 -9.69
N HIS A 286 22.17 52.71 -9.43
CA HIS A 286 22.99 53.27 -10.52
C HIS A 286 23.91 52.21 -11.16
N TYR A 287 24.29 51.19 -10.37
CA TYR A 287 25.16 50.10 -10.80
C TYR A 287 24.40 49.06 -11.66
N TYR A 288 23.14 48.75 -11.34
CA TYR A 288 22.31 47.82 -12.08
C TYR A 288 21.54 48.48 -13.24
#